data_69c9c696e4bd4fac0786a5f5723b890d
#
_entry.id   69c9c696e4bd4fac0786a5f5723b890d
#
_cell.length_a   1.000
_cell.length_b   1.000
_cell.length_c   1.000
_cell.angle_alpha   90.00
_cell.angle_beta   90.00
_cell.angle_gamma   90.00
#
_symmetry.space_group_name_H-M   'P 1'
#
loop_
_entity.id
_entity.type
_entity.pdbx_description
1 polymer ?
#
loop_
_entity_poly.entity_id
_entity_poly.type
_entity_poly.pdbx_seq_one_letter_code
_entity_poly.pdbx_strand_id
1 'polypeptide(L)'
;ITMPFGINSPDGQVRLNTSGNHWGWQMGLLAKIKEKHRIGYYFRSPVVVKTSGLAKVENSNVPAILGGAGLRNYETGVHTKLSLPMNMTWAYAYQPTPKTHYEVDFTWSRWSTHKRLYFVTDPSGNVRDDTILNAIRAADKDWRDGFGIQLGASHKLTKKLTLRGGSWFYWTPVPKTHFTPAVADANHLAISIGAGYEINKYLTADLVYYNSFYFRRRINNDIAENASLLNSSVDGKYSSYSQAFTISITLKWDDIFPRAKQCKNEELPPSIAMNPAAQ
;
A
#
# COMPACT_ATOMS: atom_id res chain seq x y z
N ILE A 1 9.20 -10.85 15.16
CA ILE A 1 8.12 -10.76 16.17
C ILE A 1 8.67 -11.33 17.45
N THR A 2 8.77 -10.51 18.47
CA THR A 2 9.21 -10.90 19.80
C THR A 2 7.98 -11.32 20.61
N MET A 3 8.00 -12.50 21.19
CA MET A 3 6.90 -13.00 22.04
C MET A 3 7.37 -13.04 23.49
N PRO A 4 6.75 -12.29 24.40
CA PRO A 4 7.09 -12.36 25.82
C PRO A 4 6.53 -13.64 26.44
N PHE A 5 7.40 -14.53 26.89
CA PHE A 5 7.03 -15.74 27.61
C PHE A 5 7.48 -15.64 29.09
N GLY A 6 6.63 -15.00 29.93
CA GLY A 6 6.84 -14.96 31.37
C GLY A 6 7.90 -14.00 31.87
N ILE A 7 7.83 -13.64 33.13
CA ILE A 7 8.58 -12.54 33.78
C ILE A 7 10.12 -12.77 33.82
N ASN A 8 10.59 -13.99 33.60
CA ASN A 8 12.02 -14.36 33.69
C ASN A 8 12.53 -15.24 32.54
N SER A 9 11.83 -15.27 31.42
CA SER A 9 12.27 -16.06 30.26
C SER A 9 12.81 -15.13 29.19
N PRO A 10 13.91 -15.47 28.50
CA PRO A 10 14.36 -14.73 27.34
C PRO A 10 13.26 -14.77 26.28
N ASP A 11 13.03 -13.62 25.60
CA ASP A 11 12.05 -13.50 24.53
C ASP A 11 12.36 -14.48 23.40
N GLY A 12 11.36 -15.25 22.99
CA GLY A 12 11.47 -16.06 21.79
C GLY A 12 11.44 -15.20 20.52
N GLN A 13 12.20 -15.58 19.52
CA GLN A 13 12.22 -14.90 18.22
C GLN A 13 11.82 -15.86 17.11
N VAL A 14 10.93 -15.40 16.23
CA VAL A 14 10.60 -16.09 14.97
C VAL A 14 11.05 -15.22 13.82
N ARG A 15 11.92 -15.75 12.98
CA ARG A 15 12.36 -15.12 11.73
C ARG A 15 11.74 -15.86 10.56
N LEU A 16 11.09 -15.13 9.69
CA LEU A 16 10.51 -15.64 8.45
C LEU A 16 11.31 -15.09 7.26
N ASN A 17 11.84 -15.99 6.45
CA ASN A 17 12.50 -15.65 5.19
C ASN A 17 11.74 -16.35 4.07
N THR A 18 10.88 -15.62 3.38
CA THR A 18 10.01 -16.17 2.34
C THR A 18 10.10 -15.34 1.07
N SER A 19 9.94 -16.00 -0.07
CA SER A 19 9.94 -15.38 -1.39
C SER A 19 8.81 -15.93 -2.26
N GLY A 20 8.42 -15.16 -3.27
CA GLY A 20 7.43 -15.56 -4.26
C GLY A 20 7.22 -14.49 -5.31
N ASN A 21 6.88 -14.90 -6.52
CA ASN A 21 6.60 -14.03 -7.67
C ASN A 21 5.10 -13.98 -7.94
N HIS A 22 4.55 -12.79 -8.10
CA HIS A 22 3.11 -12.60 -8.30
C HIS A 22 2.86 -11.53 -9.34
N TRP A 23 1.76 -11.68 -10.05
CA TRP A 23 1.36 -10.79 -11.12
C TRP A 23 0.07 -10.07 -10.74
N GLY A 24 0.05 -8.80 -11.04
CA GLY A 24 -1.12 -7.96 -10.99
C GLY A 24 -1.11 -7.01 -12.17
N TRP A 25 -2.26 -6.45 -12.50
CA TRP A 25 -2.38 -5.47 -13.55
C TRP A 25 -3.17 -4.26 -13.05
N GLN A 26 -2.99 -3.16 -13.75
CA GLN A 26 -3.69 -1.91 -13.46
C GLN A 26 -4.02 -1.23 -14.77
N MET A 27 -5.11 -0.46 -14.75
CA MET A 27 -5.48 0.40 -15.87
C MET A 27 -5.98 1.75 -15.37
N GLY A 28 -5.80 2.77 -16.17
CA GLY A 28 -6.33 4.11 -15.93
C GLY A 28 -6.98 4.65 -17.17
N LEU A 29 -8.10 5.36 -16.98
CA LEU A 29 -8.79 6.11 -18.03
C LEU A 29 -8.89 7.57 -17.60
N LEU A 30 -8.61 8.48 -18.52
CA LEU A 30 -8.78 9.90 -18.30
C LEU A 30 -9.53 10.48 -19.49
N ALA A 31 -10.64 11.16 -19.23
CA ALA A 31 -11.43 11.80 -20.25
C ALA A 31 -11.59 13.30 -19.95
N LYS A 32 -11.38 14.12 -20.96
CA LYS A 32 -11.71 15.54 -20.95
C LYS A 32 -13.14 15.69 -21.45
N ILE A 33 -14.09 15.96 -20.55
CA ILE A 33 -15.52 16.08 -20.90
C ILE A 33 -15.80 17.44 -21.52
N LYS A 34 -15.21 18.49 -20.95
CA LYS A 34 -15.27 19.88 -21.41
C LYS A 34 -13.91 20.52 -21.18
N GLU A 35 -13.71 21.74 -21.69
CA GLU A 35 -12.41 22.42 -21.58
C GLU A 35 -11.84 22.45 -20.15
N LYS A 36 -12.72 22.62 -19.15
CA LYS A 36 -12.36 22.78 -17.75
C LYS A 36 -12.61 21.54 -16.89
N HIS A 37 -13.19 20.47 -17.44
CA HIS A 37 -13.68 19.32 -16.69
C HIS A 37 -13.05 18.04 -17.21
N ARG A 38 -12.50 17.25 -16.29
CA ARG A 38 -11.92 15.94 -16.55
C ARG A 38 -12.49 14.93 -15.59
N ILE A 39 -12.67 13.71 -16.05
CA ILE A 39 -12.97 12.55 -15.20
C ILE A 39 -11.87 11.53 -15.36
N GLY A 40 -11.55 10.87 -14.28
CA GLY A 40 -10.58 9.80 -14.22
C GLY A 40 -11.19 8.55 -13.62
N TYR A 41 -10.69 7.41 -14.04
CA TYR A 41 -10.96 6.12 -13.44
C TYR A 41 -9.67 5.34 -13.37
N TYR A 42 -9.40 4.75 -12.21
CA TYR A 42 -8.26 3.88 -11.99
C TYR A 42 -8.72 2.57 -11.39
N PHE A 43 -8.18 1.48 -11.89
CA PHE A 43 -8.40 0.14 -11.38
C PHE A 43 -7.07 -0.58 -11.18
N ARG A 44 -6.94 -1.27 -10.05
CA ARG A 44 -5.85 -2.22 -9.76
C ARG A 44 -6.44 -3.56 -9.39
N SER A 45 -5.99 -4.63 -10.07
CA SER A 45 -6.45 -5.99 -9.80
C SER A 45 -6.09 -6.46 -8.39
N PRO A 46 -6.86 -7.38 -7.82
CA PRO A 46 -6.42 -8.08 -6.61
C PRO A 46 -5.18 -8.93 -6.93
N VAL A 47 -4.34 -9.14 -5.92
CA VAL A 47 -3.19 -10.04 -6.02
C VAL A 47 -3.16 -10.95 -4.81
N VAL A 48 -3.12 -12.27 -5.06
CA VAL A 48 -2.91 -13.25 -4.00
C VAL A 48 -1.42 -13.54 -3.92
N VAL A 49 -0.79 -13.01 -2.89
CA VAL A 49 0.63 -13.21 -2.60
C VAL A 49 0.78 -14.53 -1.85
N LYS A 50 1.44 -15.50 -2.49
CA LYS A 50 1.81 -16.79 -1.88
C LYS A 50 3.32 -16.85 -1.82
N THR A 51 3.88 -16.98 -0.63
CA THR A 51 5.33 -17.08 -0.47
C THR A 51 5.68 -18.38 0.25
N SER A 52 6.84 -18.90 -0.05
CA SER A 52 7.40 -20.10 0.58
C SER A 52 8.83 -19.81 1.00
N GLY A 53 9.29 -20.46 2.05
CA GLY A 53 10.64 -20.30 2.55
C GLY A 53 10.86 -20.96 3.89
N LEU A 54 11.67 -20.36 4.75
CA LEU A 54 12.07 -20.92 6.05
C LEU A 54 11.60 -20.03 7.18
N ALA A 55 11.10 -20.68 8.23
CA ALA A 55 10.83 -20.11 9.53
C ALA A 55 11.89 -20.63 10.51
N LYS A 56 12.65 -19.71 11.09
CA LYS A 56 13.62 -20.02 12.14
C LYS A 56 13.09 -19.54 13.46
N VAL A 57 12.95 -20.47 14.41
CA VAL A 57 12.48 -20.20 15.76
C VAL A 57 13.68 -20.28 16.70
N GLU A 58 13.95 -19.19 17.40
CA GLU A 58 15.05 -19.08 18.36
C GLU A 58 14.49 -18.80 19.75
N ASN A 59 15.08 -19.42 20.76
CA ASN A 59 14.74 -19.22 22.18
C ASN A 59 13.24 -19.45 22.48
N SER A 60 12.60 -20.42 21.83
CA SER A 60 11.22 -20.77 22.18
C SER A 60 11.20 -21.46 23.54
N ASN A 61 10.83 -20.71 24.56
CA ASN A 61 10.60 -21.28 25.89
C ASN A 61 9.14 -21.69 26.03
N VAL A 62 8.89 -22.98 25.99
CA VAL A 62 7.54 -23.49 26.23
C VAL A 62 7.39 -23.67 27.75
N PRO A 63 6.39 -23.00 28.38
CA PRO A 63 6.15 -23.16 29.81
C PRO A 63 6.04 -24.64 30.23
N ALA A 64 6.58 -24.99 31.40
CA ALA A 64 6.56 -26.35 31.89
C ALA A 64 5.14 -26.94 32.03
N ILE A 65 4.13 -26.09 32.26
CA ILE A 65 2.71 -26.46 32.31
C ILE A 65 2.20 -27.01 30.94
N LEU A 66 2.86 -26.66 29.85
CA LEU A 66 2.59 -27.20 28.53
C LEU A 66 3.55 -28.35 28.17
N GLY A 67 4.20 -28.92 29.16
CA GLY A 67 5.18 -30.00 29.03
C GLY A 67 6.55 -29.50 28.53
N GLY A 68 6.92 -28.21 28.73
CA GLY A 68 8.16 -27.58 28.32
C GLY A 68 9.41 -28.19 28.91
N ALA A 69 10.40 -28.47 28.10
CA ALA A 69 11.73 -28.89 28.53
C ALA A 69 12.76 -28.00 27.82
N GLY A 70 12.90 -26.76 28.32
CA GLY A 70 13.97 -25.86 27.91
C GLY A 70 13.74 -25.12 26.59
N LEU A 71 14.68 -24.24 26.30
CA LEU A 71 14.75 -23.46 25.03
C LEU A 71 15.12 -24.37 23.88
N ARG A 72 14.38 -24.24 22.80
CA ARG A 72 14.68 -24.96 21.55
C ARG A 72 14.81 -23.99 20.39
N ASN A 73 15.82 -24.25 19.59
CA ASN A 73 15.99 -23.61 18.29
C ASN A 73 15.67 -24.65 17.21
N TYR A 74 14.84 -24.29 16.27
CA TYR A 74 14.53 -25.16 15.13
C TYR A 74 14.19 -24.35 13.90
N GLU A 75 14.30 -24.97 12.76
CA GLU A 75 14.00 -24.41 11.45
C GLU A 75 13.02 -25.31 10.74
N THR A 76 12.03 -24.73 10.08
CA THR A 76 11.02 -25.45 9.31
C THR A 76 10.62 -24.67 8.07
N GLY A 77 10.11 -25.39 7.07
CA GLY A 77 9.49 -24.77 5.91
C GLY A 77 8.25 -23.97 6.31
N VAL A 78 8.01 -22.83 5.68
CA VAL A 78 6.83 -22.01 5.89
C VAL A 78 6.23 -21.52 4.58
N HIS A 79 4.92 -21.58 4.52
CA HIS A 79 4.10 -21.08 3.41
C HIS A 79 3.15 -20.00 3.93
N THR A 80 3.11 -18.87 3.24
CA THR A 80 2.19 -17.79 3.61
C THR A 80 1.24 -17.45 2.45
N LYS A 81 0.07 -16.93 2.80
CA LYS A 81 -0.89 -16.43 1.82
C LYS A 81 -1.47 -15.12 2.31
N LEU A 82 -1.24 -14.06 1.53
CA LEU A 82 -1.78 -12.72 1.76
C LEU A 82 -2.61 -12.30 0.55
N SER A 83 -3.86 -11.93 0.77
CA SER A 83 -4.72 -11.39 -0.29
C SER A 83 -4.66 -9.87 -0.26
N LEU A 84 -4.03 -9.28 -1.27
CA LEU A 84 -4.08 -7.84 -1.52
C LEU A 84 -5.37 -7.50 -2.27
N PRO A 85 -6.11 -6.48 -1.87
CA PRO A 85 -7.39 -6.14 -2.46
C PRO A 85 -7.24 -5.53 -3.85
N MET A 86 -8.31 -5.61 -4.63
CA MET A 86 -8.48 -4.70 -5.73
C MET A 86 -8.72 -3.27 -5.20
N ASN A 87 -8.33 -2.28 -6.00
CA ASN A 87 -8.65 -0.89 -5.73
C ASN A 87 -9.29 -0.25 -6.96
N MET A 88 -10.29 0.58 -6.72
CA MET A 88 -10.91 1.44 -7.71
C MET A 88 -10.87 2.88 -7.21
N THR A 89 -10.54 3.81 -8.10
CA THR A 89 -10.61 5.24 -7.81
C THR A 89 -11.35 5.94 -8.94
N TRP A 90 -12.31 6.75 -8.57
CA TRP A 90 -13.03 7.67 -9.47
C TRP A 90 -12.60 9.08 -9.12
N ALA A 91 -12.16 9.80 -10.13
CA ALA A 91 -11.62 11.14 -10.01
C ALA A 91 -12.44 12.14 -10.82
N TYR A 92 -12.62 13.33 -10.27
CA TYR A 92 -13.15 14.46 -10.99
C TYR A 92 -12.27 15.68 -10.77
N ALA A 93 -11.83 16.28 -11.86
CA ALA A 93 -10.99 17.46 -11.83
C ALA A 93 -11.66 18.65 -12.53
N TYR A 94 -11.55 19.81 -11.89
CA TYR A 94 -12.06 21.09 -12.38
C TYR A 94 -10.95 22.13 -12.44
N GLN A 95 -10.74 22.67 -13.63
CA GLN A 95 -9.74 23.71 -13.90
C GLN A 95 -10.42 25.02 -14.33
N PRO A 96 -10.89 25.85 -13.37
CA PRO A 96 -11.61 27.09 -13.69
C PRO A 96 -10.76 28.07 -14.49
N THR A 97 -9.45 28.10 -14.22
CA THR A 97 -8.49 28.98 -14.90
C THR A 97 -7.22 28.19 -15.24
N PRO A 98 -6.36 28.68 -16.14
CA PRO A 98 -5.07 28.05 -16.42
C PRO A 98 -4.13 27.95 -15.20
N LYS A 99 -4.42 28.71 -14.14
CA LYS A 99 -3.60 28.75 -12.91
C LYS A 99 -4.14 27.89 -11.79
N THR A 100 -5.43 27.55 -11.80
CA THR A 100 -6.08 26.91 -10.65
C THR A 100 -6.67 25.58 -11.07
N HIS A 101 -6.44 24.57 -10.24
CA HIS A 101 -6.94 23.21 -10.42
C HIS A 101 -7.48 22.68 -9.11
N TYR A 102 -8.64 22.02 -9.16
CA TYR A 102 -9.27 21.31 -8.05
C TYR A 102 -9.52 19.87 -8.47
N GLU A 103 -9.44 18.96 -7.51
CA GLU A 103 -9.68 17.54 -7.73
C GLU A 103 -10.39 16.93 -6.54
N VAL A 104 -11.31 16.01 -6.80
CA VAL A 104 -11.94 15.16 -5.81
C VAL A 104 -11.89 13.74 -6.30
N ASP A 105 -11.41 12.83 -5.42
CA ASP A 105 -11.33 11.42 -5.71
C ASP A 105 -12.10 10.62 -4.68
N PHE A 106 -12.74 9.56 -5.13
CA PHE A 106 -13.33 8.53 -4.31
C PHE A 106 -12.62 7.21 -4.57
N THR A 107 -12.08 6.60 -3.51
CA THR A 107 -11.37 5.33 -3.57
C THR A 107 -12.15 4.25 -2.84
N TRP A 108 -12.28 3.08 -3.46
CA TRP A 108 -12.78 1.85 -2.87
C TRP A 108 -11.73 0.77 -2.94
N SER A 109 -11.44 0.16 -1.78
CA SER A 109 -10.49 -0.95 -1.63
C SER A 109 -11.23 -2.17 -1.09
N ARG A 110 -11.31 -3.26 -1.85
CA ARG A 110 -12.05 -4.47 -1.49
C ARG A 110 -11.28 -5.33 -0.48
N TRP A 111 -11.02 -4.78 0.71
CA TRP A 111 -10.35 -5.49 1.80
C TRP A 111 -11.18 -6.63 2.39
N SER A 112 -12.50 -6.69 2.12
CA SER A 112 -13.36 -7.81 2.52
C SER A 112 -12.89 -9.18 2.00
N THR A 113 -11.99 -9.21 1.03
CA THR A 113 -11.32 -10.43 0.56
C THR A 113 -10.23 -10.92 1.51
N HIS A 114 -9.75 -10.07 2.42
CA HIS A 114 -8.71 -10.40 3.40
C HIS A 114 -9.36 -10.98 4.68
N LYS A 115 -9.76 -12.25 4.60
CA LYS A 115 -10.43 -12.97 5.70
C LYS A 115 -9.46 -13.53 6.72
N ARG A 116 -8.33 -14.03 6.27
CA ARG A 116 -7.31 -14.69 7.09
C ARG A 116 -5.92 -14.42 6.56
N LEU A 117 -5.00 -14.25 7.49
CA LEU A 117 -3.58 -14.34 7.21
C LEU A 117 -3.11 -15.74 7.60
N TYR A 118 -2.55 -16.46 6.64
CA TYR A 118 -2.10 -17.83 6.86
C TYR A 118 -0.58 -17.90 6.97
N PHE A 119 -0.15 -18.68 7.96
CA PHE A 119 1.22 -19.18 8.10
C PHE A 119 1.10 -20.70 8.26
N VAL A 120 1.47 -21.43 7.24
CA VAL A 120 1.46 -22.89 7.29
C VAL A 120 2.90 -23.35 7.31
N THR A 121 3.27 -24.07 8.36
CA THR A 121 4.62 -24.65 8.50
C THR A 121 4.61 -26.10 8.07
N ASP A 122 5.73 -26.56 7.54
CA ASP A 122 5.94 -27.98 7.30
C ASP A 122 6.06 -28.72 8.64
N PRO A 123 5.70 -30.01 8.71
CA PRO A 123 5.90 -30.79 9.90
C PRO A 123 7.37 -30.78 10.35
N SER A 124 7.62 -30.42 11.61
CA SER A 124 8.97 -30.40 12.16
C SER A 124 9.49 -31.81 12.54
N GLY A 125 8.62 -32.81 12.45
CA GLY A 125 8.90 -34.16 12.96
C GLY A 125 8.77 -34.28 14.47
N ASN A 126 8.37 -33.20 15.16
CA ASN A 126 8.13 -33.16 16.59
C ASN A 126 6.71 -32.64 16.84
N VAL A 127 5.84 -33.51 17.31
CA VAL A 127 4.41 -33.23 17.55
C VAL A 127 4.18 -31.96 18.37
N ARG A 128 5.06 -31.67 19.30
CA ARG A 128 4.97 -30.51 20.19
C ARG A 128 5.31 -29.20 19.47
N ASP A 129 6.41 -29.19 18.70
CA ASP A 129 6.79 -28.02 17.92
C ASP A 129 5.70 -27.71 16.88
N ASP A 130 5.14 -28.75 16.27
CA ASP A 130 4.02 -28.65 15.32
C ASP A 130 2.75 -28.12 16.01
N THR A 131 2.49 -28.49 17.27
CA THR A 131 1.34 -27.97 18.02
C THR A 131 1.47 -26.46 18.27
N ILE A 132 2.65 -25.98 18.64
CA ILE A 132 2.92 -24.55 18.87
C ILE A 132 2.81 -23.77 17.57
N LEU A 133 3.41 -24.26 16.48
CA LEU A 133 3.34 -23.62 15.17
C LEU A 133 1.91 -23.60 14.62
N ASN A 134 1.15 -24.67 14.86
CA ASN A 134 -0.25 -24.72 14.46
C ASN A 134 -1.11 -23.73 15.25
N ALA A 135 -0.76 -23.40 16.48
CA ALA A 135 -1.47 -22.40 17.28
C ALA A 135 -1.37 -20.98 16.68
N ILE A 136 -0.28 -20.68 15.95
CA ILE A 136 -0.08 -19.39 15.27
C ILE A 136 -0.42 -19.43 13.77
N ARG A 137 -0.96 -20.56 13.29
CA ARG A 137 -1.12 -20.89 11.86
C ARG A 137 -2.00 -19.93 11.09
N ALA A 138 -3.02 -19.37 11.70
CA ALA A 138 -3.94 -18.47 11.03
C ALA A 138 -4.45 -17.39 11.99
N ALA A 139 -4.46 -16.16 11.50
CA ALA A 139 -5.09 -15.05 12.19
C ALA A 139 -6.31 -14.60 11.38
N ASP A 140 -7.50 -14.71 11.98
CA ASP A 140 -8.72 -14.19 11.37
C ASP A 140 -8.65 -12.66 11.31
N LYS A 141 -8.97 -12.12 10.17
CA LYS A 141 -8.92 -10.69 9.91
C LYS A 141 -10.30 -10.11 9.66
N ASP A 142 -11.13 -10.83 8.91
CA ASP A 142 -12.50 -10.46 8.56
C ASP A 142 -12.68 -8.97 8.25
N TRP A 143 -11.69 -8.44 7.53
CA TRP A 143 -11.69 -7.03 7.18
C TRP A 143 -12.89 -6.69 6.31
N ARG A 144 -13.33 -5.45 6.41
CA ARG A 144 -14.39 -4.86 5.59
C ARG A 144 -13.77 -4.14 4.41
N ASP A 145 -14.60 -3.64 3.51
CA ASP A 145 -14.10 -2.77 2.46
C ASP A 145 -13.67 -1.42 3.04
N GLY A 146 -12.58 -0.89 2.51
CA GLY A 146 -12.06 0.42 2.85
C GLY A 146 -12.52 1.45 1.82
N PHE A 147 -12.81 2.66 2.29
CA PHE A 147 -13.22 3.78 1.46
C PHE A 147 -12.37 5.01 1.77
N GLY A 148 -12.16 5.85 0.77
CA GLY A 148 -11.44 7.11 0.94
C GLY A 148 -12.01 8.22 0.08
N ILE A 149 -12.00 9.45 0.61
CA ILE A 149 -12.27 10.66 -0.16
C ILE A 149 -11.03 11.54 -0.09
N GLN A 150 -10.58 12.00 -1.25
CA GLN A 150 -9.44 12.89 -1.39
C GLN A 150 -9.87 14.19 -2.02
N LEU A 151 -9.36 15.29 -1.50
CA LEU A 151 -9.57 16.62 -2.06
C LEU A 151 -8.20 17.23 -2.34
N GLY A 152 -8.03 17.78 -3.51
CA GLY A 152 -6.81 18.42 -3.95
C GLY A 152 -7.06 19.78 -4.57
N ALA A 153 -6.15 20.70 -4.32
CA ALA A 153 -6.11 21.99 -4.98
C ALA A 153 -4.68 22.39 -5.34
N SER A 154 -4.51 23.02 -6.48
CA SER A 154 -3.25 23.67 -6.84
C SER A 154 -3.49 25.04 -7.46
N HIS A 155 -2.57 25.97 -7.19
CA HIS A 155 -2.62 27.31 -7.72
C HIS A 155 -1.22 27.80 -8.13
N LYS A 156 -1.07 28.22 -9.37
CA LYS A 156 0.15 28.90 -9.86
C LYS A 156 0.18 30.33 -9.35
N LEU A 157 0.90 30.55 -8.25
CA LEU A 157 1.04 31.87 -7.63
C LEU A 157 1.83 32.83 -8.52
N THR A 158 2.92 32.32 -9.13
CA THR A 158 3.74 33.05 -10.10
C THR A 158 4.01 32.16 -11.34
N LYS A 159 4.78 32.66 -12.29
CA LYS A 159 5.22 31.83 -13.44
C LYS A 159 6.07 30.62 -13.00
N LYS A 160 6.75 30.72 -11.85
CA LYS A 160 7.67 29.69 -11.36
C LYS A 160 7.17 28.95 -10.13
N LEU A 161 6.27 29.55 -9.33
CA LEU A 161 5.83 29.00 -8.05
C LEU A 161 4.38 28.49 -8.14
N THR A 162 4.19 27.23 -7.82
CA THR A 162 2.89 26.57 -7.68
C THR A 162 2.70 26.12 -6.25
N LEU A 163 1.62 26.54 -5.59
CA LEU A 163 1.20 26.04 -4.29
C LEU A 163 0.19 24.92 -4.45
N ARG A 164 0.24 23.94 -3.55
CA ARG A 164 -0.66 22.77 -3.54
C ARG A 164 -1.13 22.51 -2.13
N GLY A 165 -2.36 22.04 -2.00
CA GLY A 165 -2.92 21.58 -0.74
C GLY A 165 -3.85 20.42 -1.00
N GLY A 166 -3.98 19.54 -0.03
CA GLY A 166 -4.87 18.41 -0.14
C GLY A 166 -5.27 17.86 1.20
N SER A 167 -6.36 17.11 1.21
CA SER A 167 -6.80 16.33 2.35
C SER A 167 -7.27 14.96 1.89
N TRP A 168 -7.15 13.97 2.77
CA TRP A 168 -7.61 12.61 2.55
C TRP A 168 -8.26 12.09 3.81
N PHE A 169 -9.52 11.72 3.71
CA PHE A 169 -10.23 11.01 4.75
C PHE A 169 -10.37 9.55 4.34
N TYR A 170 -9.98 8.64 5.23
CA TYR A 170 -10.04 7.21 4.97
C TYR A 170 -10.77 6.47 6.09
N TRP A 171 -11.73 5.63 5.69
CA TRP A 171 -12.43 4.70 6.58
C TRP A 171 -11.67 3.39 6.64
N THR A 172 -11.24 3.03 7.85
CA THR A 172 -10.47 1.81 8.08
C THR A 172 -11.26 0.55 7.74
N PRO A 173 -10.66 -0.40 7.02
CA PRO A 173 -11.26 -1.71 6.79
C PRO A 173 -11.18 -2.63 8.00
N VAL A 174 -10.35 -2.32 9.01
CA VAL A 174 -10.07 -3.18 10.14
C VAL A 174 -11.20 -3.11 11.17
N PRO A 175 -11.96 -4.20 11.43
CA PRO A 175 -13.00 -4.21 12.44
C PRO A 175 -12.39 -4.19 13.85
N LYS A 176 -13.12 -3.72 14.85
CA LYS A 176 -12.64 -3.71 16.23
C LYS A 176 -12.40 -5.10 16.77
N THR A 177 -13.22 -6.06 16.36
CA THR A 177 -13.15 -7.46 16.76
C THR A 177 -11.88 -8.18 16.32
N HIS A 178 -11.25 -7.74 15.23
CA HIS A 178 -10.03 -8.34 14.67
C HIS A 178 -8.88 -7.33 14.61
N PHE A 179 -8.93 -6.35 15.48
CA PHE A 179 -7.86 -5.38 15.63
C PHE A 179 -6.63 -6.02 16.29
N THR A 180 -5.46 -5.76 15.73
CA THR A 180 -4.18 -6.15 16.34
C THR A 180 -3.24 -4.96 16.36
N PRO A 181 -2.40 -4.80 17.41
CA PRO A 181 -1.41 -3.72 17.46
C PRO A 181 -0.39 -3.76 16.32
N ALA A 182 -0.15 -4.94 15.72
CA ALA A 182 0.73 -5.09 14.56
C ALA A 182 0.20 -4.37 13.32
N VAL A 183 -1.13 -4.19 13.21
CA VAL A 183 -1.79 -3.40 12.17
C VAL A 183 -2.79 -2.48 12.87
N ALA A 184 -2.26 -1.48 13.56
CA ALA A 184 -3.05 -0.53 14.35
C ALA A 184 -3.71 0.53 13.44
N ASP A 185 -4.58 0.09 12.53
CA ASP A 185 -5.27 0.99 11.62
C ASP A 185 -6.54 1.61 12.24
N ALA A 186 -6.86 2.83 11.83
CA ALA A 186 -8.03 3.58 12.28
C ALA A 186 -8.52 4.50 11.15
N ASN A 187 -9.75 4.97 11.26
CA ASN A 187 -10.17 6.10 10.43
C ASN A 187 -9.17 7.24 10.63
N HIS A 188 -8.78 7.88 9.56
CA HIS A 188 -7.83 8.98 9.66
C HIS A 188 -8.11 10.10 8.66
N LEU A 189 -7.71 11.29 9.06
CA LEU A 189 -7.67 12.46 8.22
C LEU A 189 -6.21 12.83 7.98
N ALA A 190 -5.82 12.88 6.73
CA ALA A 190 -4.53 13.41 6.34
C ALA A 190 -4.70 14.80 5.71
N ILE A 191 -3.75 15.68 5.96
CA ILE A 191 -3.66 17.00 5.36
C ILE A 191 -2.25 17.17 4.80
N SER A 192 -2.16 17.73 3.61
CA SER A 192 -0.89 18.04 2.97
C SER A 192 -0.86 19.45 2.43
N ILE A 193 0.30 20.08 2.52
CA ILE A 193 0.62 21.35 1.87
C ILE A 193 1.94 21.19 1.11
N GLY A 194 2.07 21.84 -0.02
CA GLY A 194 3.27 21.74 -0.83
C GLY A 194 3.48 22.94 -1.72
N ALA A 195 4.72 23.08 -2.16
CA ALA A 195 5.13 24.09 -3.13
C ALA A 195 6.04 23.47 -4.18
N GLY A 196 5.79 23.79 -5.44
CA GLY A 196 6.64 23.43 -6.56
C GLY A 196 7.27 24.69 -7.16
N TYR A 197 8.59 24.66 -7.33
CA TYR A 197 9.33 25.78 -7.90
C TYR A 197 10.06 25.37 -9.18
N GLU A 198 9.74 26.04 -10.28
CA GLU A 198 10.44 25.87 -11.56
C GLU A 198 11.76 26.64 -11.50
N ILE A 199 12.87 25.93 -11.20
CA ILE A 199 14.21 26.50 -11.12
C ILE A 199 14.60 27.05 -12.50
N ASN A 200 14.40 26.25 -13.53
CA ASN A 200 14.55 26.62 -14.93
C ASN A 200 13.58 25.79 -15.80
N LYS A 201 13.64 25.95 -17.12
CA LYS A 201 12.74 25.22 -18.05
C LYS A 201 12.90 23.69 -18.00
N TYR A 202 14.02 23.17 -17.51
CA TYR A 202 14.31 21.74 -17.45
C TYR A 202 14.07 21.14 -16.05
N LEU A 203 14.13 21.95 -15.00
CA LEU A 203 14.23 21.49 -13.63
C LEU A 203 13.15 22.11 -12.73
N THR A 204 12.37 21.28 -12.08
CA THR A 204 11.41 21.66 -11.04
C THR A 204 11.74 20.95 -9.73
N ALA A 205 11.72 21.68 -8.64
CA ALA A 205 11.80 21.14 -7.29
C ALA A 205 10.44 21.27 -6.60
N ASP A 206 9.99 20.20 -5.96
CA ASP A 206 8.76 20.18 -5.17
C ASP A 206 9.08 19.82 -3.73
N LEU A 207 8.44 20.53 -2.79
CA LEU A 207 8.47 20.25 -1.36
C LEU A 207 7.05 20.01 -0.89
N VAL A 208 6.81 18.93 -0.13
CA VAL A 208 5.51 18.60 0.46
C VAL A 208 5.69 18.27 1.92
N TYR A 209 4.84 18.85 2.76
CA TYR A 209 4.62 18.43 4.14
C TYR A 209 3.28 17.73 4.24
N TYR A 210 3.28 16.54 4.81
CA TYR A 210 2.13 15.67 5.00
C TYR A 210 1.96 15.37 6.49
N ASN A 211 0.71 15.34 6.93
CA ASN A 211 0.34 15.06 8.30
C ASN A 211 -0.92 14.20 8.34
N SER A 212 -0.91 13.09 9.09
CA SER A 212 -2.06 12.19 9.24
C SER A 212 -2.42 12.00 10.69
N PHE A 213 -3.69 12.24 11.01
CA PHE A 213 -4.30 12.14 12.33
C PHE A 213 -5.19 10.91 12.37
N TYR A 214 -4.77 9.87 13.07
CA TYR A 214 -5.58 8.66 13.28
C TYR A 214 -6.53 8.87 14.44
N PHE A 215 -7.81 8.63 14.21
CA PHE A 215 -8.81 8.83 15.24
C PHE A 215 -8.68 7.75 16.32
N ARG A 216 -8.80 8.18 17.56
CA ARG A 216 -8.67 7.30 18.72
C ARG A 216 -9.67 6.15 18.62
N ARG A 217 -9.17 4.92 18.79
CA ARG A 217 -9.97 3.71 18.90
C ARG A 217 -9.89 3.16 20.31
N ARG A 218 -11.03 2.87 20.89
CA ARG A 218 -11.12 2.03 22.09
C ARG A 218 -11.41 0.60 21.60
N ILE A 219 -10.50 -0.28 21.90
CA ILE A 219 -10.60 -1.71 21.64
C ILE A 219 -10.98 -2.38 22.94
N ASN A 220 -11.99 -3.18 22.89
CA ASN A 220 -12.43 -4.14 23.86
C ASN A 220 -12.91 -5.31 23.04
N ASN A 221 -12.01 -6.18 22.67
CA ASN A 221 -12.32 -7.40 21.95
C ASN A 221 -12.01 -8.54 22.92
N ASP A 222 -13.04 -9.22 23.37
CA ASP A 222 -12.92 -10.43 24.17
C ASP A 222 -12.31 -11.59 23.37
N ILE A 223 -11.80 -11.30 22.17
CA ILE A 223 -11.02 -12.26 21.41
C ILE A 223 -9.70 -12.38 22.15
N ALA A 224 -9.63 -13.39 23.02
CA ALA A 224 -8.38 -14.01 23.35
C ALA A 224 -7.74 -14.41 22.02
N GLU A 225 -6.83 -13.58 21.49
CA GLU A 225 -6.00 -13.96 20.35
C GLU A 225 -5.29 -15.23 20.71
N ASN A 226 -5.81 -16.35 20.23
CA ASN A 226 -5.41 -17.69 20.63
C ASN A 226 -5.55 -17.94 22.12
N ALA A 227 -6.76 -18.10 22.50
CA ALA A 227 -7.27 -18.30 23.87
C ALA A 227 -6.55 -19.34 24.73
N SER A 228 -5.53 -19.98 24.24
CA SER A 228 -4.91 -21.08 24.97
C SER A 228 -3.51 -20.81 25.53
N LEU A 229 -2.73 -19.88 25.00
CA LEU A 229 -1.31 -19.80 25.38
C LEU A 229 -0.78 -18.41 25.71
N LEU A 230 -1.41 -17.35 25.25
CA LEU A 230 -0.94 -15.99 25.45
C LEU A 230 -2.11 -15.14 25.95
N ASN A 231 -2.29 -15.10 27.23
CA ASN A 231 -3.31 -14.32 27.94
C ASN A 231 -3.05 -12.80 27.80
N SER A 232 -2.76 -12.33 26.58
CA SER A 232 -2.51 -10.92 26.27
C SER A 232 -3.76 -10.33 25.66
N SER A 233 -4.59 -9.72 26.49
CA SER A 233 -5.64 -8.83 26.03
C SER A 233 -5.01 -7.68 25.26
N VAL A 234 -5.50 -7.42 24.03
CA VAL A 234 -5.16 -6.23 23.27
C VAL A 234 -6.10 -5.06 23.55
N ASP A 235 -6.86 -5.18 24.66
CA ASP A 235 -7.78 -4.13 25.06
C ASP A 235 -7.04 -2.85 25.45
N GLY A 236 -7.56 -1.74 24.97
CA GLY A 236 -6.91 -0.46 25.22
C GLY A 236 -7.43 0.69 24.40
N LYS A 237 -6.76 1.81 24.54
CA LYS A 237 -7.00 3.01 23.74
C LYS A 237 -5.81 3.21 22.81
N TYR A 238 -6.08 3.22 21.51
CA TYR A 238 -5.07 3.37 20.47
C TYR A 238 -5.26 4.70 19.76
N SER A 239 -4.18 5.43 19.58
CA SER A 239 -4.11 6.61 18.76
C SER A 239 -2.76 6.64 18.06
N SER A 240 -2.72 7.15 16.85
CA SER A 240 -1.50 7.28 16.07
C SER A 240 -1.48 8.63 15.37
N TYR A 241 -0.30 9.04 15.02
CA TYR A 241 -0.02 10.28 14.32
C TYR A 241 1.21 10.05 13.44
N SER A 242 1.16 10.50 12.22
CA SER A 242 2.32 10.43 11.32
C SER A 242 2.52 11.72 10.56
N GLN A 243 3.77 12.03 10.28
CA GLN A 243 4.17 13.17 9.48
C GLN A 243 5.29 12.77 8.52
N ALA A 244 5.34 13.45 7.39
CA ALA A 244 6.38 13.23 6.41
C ALA A 244 6.72 14.54 5.68
N PHE A 245 7.99 14.68 5.34
CA PHE A 245 8.49 15.68 4.40
C PHE A 245 8.99 14.96 3.16
N THR A 246 8.57 15.42 2.00
CA THR A 246 8.98 14.87 0.72
C THR A 246 9.58 15.96 -0.13
N ILE A 247 10.76 15.69 -0.67
CA ILE A 247 11.41 16.53 -1.68
C ILE A 247 11.46 15.73 -2.96
N SER A 248 11.00 16.31 -4.06
CA SER A 248 11.06 15.72 -5.40
C SER A 248 11.77 16.67 -6.35
N ILE A 249 12.55 16.09 -7.23
CA ILE A 249 13.19 16.82 -8.33
C ILE A 249 12.71 16.21 -9.63
N THR A 250 12.08 17.02 -10.48
CA THR A 250 11.60 16.62 -11.79
C THR A 250 12.46 17.21 -12.87
N LEU A 251 13.04 16.33 -13.70
CA LEU A 251 13.81 16.71 -14.88
C LEU A 251 12.95 16.50 -16.13
N LYS A 252 12.76 17.55 -16.89
CA LYS A 252 12.02 17.53 -18.17
C LYS A 252 12.97 17.15 -19.30
N TRP A 253 13.04 15.87 -19.59
CA TRP A 253 13.98 15.31 -20.56
C TRP A 253 13.78 15.77 -22.00
N ASP A 254 12.53 15.88 -22.43
CA ASP A 254 12.17 16.31 -23.80
C ASP A 254 12.58 17.74 -24.09
N ASP A 255 12.74 18.58 -23.06
CA ASP A 255 13.24 19.95 -23.22
C ASP A 255 14.79 20.01 -23.27
N ILE A 256 15.47 18.99 -22.74
CA ILE A 256 16.93 18.86 -22.79
C ILE A 256 17.37 18.29 -24.14
N PHE A 257 16.65 17.26 -24.58
CA PHE A 257 16.87 16.58 -25.86
C PHE A 257 15.59 16.68 -26.70
N PRO A 258 15.37 17.83 -27.38
CA PRO A 258 14.18 17.97 -28.21
C PRO A 258 14.20 16.86 -29.27
N ARG A 259 13.13 16.08 -29.32
CA ARG A 259 12.96 15.09 -30.39
C ARG A 259 13.12 15.83 -31.70
N ALA A 260 13.95 15.30 -32.59
CA ALA A 260 14.04 15.81 -33.95
C ALA A 260 12.62 16.01 -34.49
N LYS A 261 12.30 17.21 -34.92
CA LYS A 261 11.00 17.50 -35.54
C LYS A 261 10.83 16.43 -36.62
N GLN A 262 9.80 15.58 -36.48
CA GLN A 262 9.40 14.71 -37.57
C GLN A 262 9.29 15.61 -38.78
N CYS A 263 10.14 15.40 -39.78
CA CYS A 263 10.04 16.06 -41.06
C CYS A 263 8.58 15.91 -41.47
N LYS A 264 7.86 17.02 -41.57
CA LYS A 264 6.59 17.05 -42.30
C LYS A 264 6.92 16.40 -43.62
N ASN A 265 6.19 15.34 -43.96
CA ASN A 265 6.29 14.69 -45.26
C ASN A 265 6.40 15.77 -46.32
N GLU A 266 7.61 16.02 -46.83
CA GLU A 266 7.77 16.60 -48.12
C GLU A 266 7.09 15.63 -49.07
N GLU A 267 6.04 16.08 -49.72
CA GLU A 267 5.39 15.35 -50.78
C GLU A 267 6.48 14.87 -51.73
N LEU A 268 6.64 13.55 -51.81
CA LEU A 268 7.50 12.95 -52.83
C LEU A 268 7.08 13.51 -54.19
N PRO A 269 8.01 14.01 -55.02
CA PRO A 269 7.67 14.46 -56.34
C PRO A 269 6.96 13.31 -57.10
N PRO A 270 5.94 13.59 -57.91
CA PRO A 270 5.16 12.58 -58.58
C PRO A 270 6.11 11.64 -59.32
N SER A 271 6.01 10.34 -59.03
CA SER A 271 6.76 9.31 -59.73
C SER A 271 6.49 9.43 -61.21
N ILE A 272 7.55 9.59 -62.01
CA ILE A 272 7.50 9.51 -63.46
C ILE A 272 6.90 8.15 -63.81
N ALA A 273 5.66 8.16 -64.27
CA ALA A 273 5.00 6.98 -64.80
C ALA A 273 5.78 6.49 -66.03
N MET A 274 6.48 5.36 -65.90
CA MET A 274 7.01 4.67 -67.05
C MET A 274 5.82 4.18 -67.92
N ASN A 275 5.75 4.70 -69.10
CA ASN A 275 4.80 4.32 -70.14
C ASN A 275 5.14 2.87 -70.62
N PRO A 276 4.25 1.88 -70.47
CA PRO A 276 4.47 0.55 -71.03
C PRO A 276 3.92 0.46 -72.44
N ALA A 277 4.61 1.05 -73.41
CA ALA A 277 4.31 0.85 -74.82
C ALA A 277 5.58 1.00 -75.64
N ALA A 278 6.42 -0.03 -75.70
CA ALA A 278 7.30 -0.33 -76.80
C ALA A 278 7.93 -1.73 -76.60
N GLN A 279 7.45 -2.67 -77.35
CA GLN A 279 7.93 -4.01 -77.67
C GLN A 279 7.41 -5.17 -76.84
#